data_f774a39add8b51408c57e073517c2dd5
#
_entry.id   f774a39add8b51408c57e073517c2dd5
#
_cell.length_a   1.000
_cell.length_b   1.000
_cell.length_c   1.000
_cell.angle_alpha   90.00
_cell.angle_beta   90.00
_cell.angle_gamma   90.00
#
_symmetry.space_group_name_H-M   'P 1'
#
loop_
_entity.id
_entity.type
_entity.pdbx_description
1 polymer ?
#
loop_
_entity_poly.entity_id
_entity_poly.type
_entity_poly.pdbx_seq_one_letter_code
_entity_poly.pdbx_strand_id
1 'polypeptide(L)'
;MRQIEVEKIIEPVAASDGAGVKLKRSIGTHLIDYHDPFLMLDEFGSENKDDYIGGFPPHPHRGIETVTYMLSGEFEHEDSTGAKGRMSSGDVQWMKTCGGIIHSEMPAMTEGKLHGFQLWVNIDRKSVV
;
A
#
# COMPACT_ATOMS: atom_id res chain seq x y z
N MET A 1 11.13 -16.57 30.22
CA MET A 1 10.56 -15.93 29.01
C MET A 1 11.60 -15.01 28.41
N ARG A 2 11.84 -15.08 27.11
CA ARG A 2 12.73 -14.12 26.44
C ARG A 2 11.96 -12.81 26.28
N GLN A 3 12.46 -11.74 26.83
CA GLN A 3 11.85 -10.41 26.68
C GLN A 3 12.12 -9.92 25.27
N ILE A 4 11.07 -9.46 24.57
CA ILE A 4 11.21 -8.84 23.23
C ILE A 4 11.54 -7.37 23.48
N GLU A 5 12.65 -6.91 22.92
CA GLU A 5 13.10 -5.51 23.01
C GLU A 5 12.96 -4.86 21.61
N VAL A 6 12.70 -3.55 21.61
CA VAL A 6 12.71 -2.76 20.38
C VAL A 6 14.16 -2.55 19.96
N GLU A 7 14.56 -3.12 18.84
CA GLU A 7 15.92 -3.01 18.32
C GLU A 7 16.17 -1.64 17.68
N LYS A 8 15.20 -1.16 16.91
CA LYS A 8 15.32 0.09 16.16
C LYS A 8 13.95 0.74 15.92
N ILE A 9 13.91 2.05 16.02
CA ILE A 9 12.80 2.89 15.57
C ILE A 9 13.24 3.61 14.31
N ILE A 10 12.38 3.64 13.28
CA ILE A 10 12.68 4.23 11.98
C ILE A 10 11.71 5.36 11.74
N GLU A 11 12.24 6.54 11.48
CA GLU A 11 11.44 7.68 11.06
C GLU A 11 11.08 7.54 9.58
N PRO A 12 9.79 7.65 9.22
CA PRO A 12 9.37 7.54 7.83
C PRO A 12 9.83 8.76 7.01
N VAL A 13 10.12 8.52 5.75
CA VAL A 13 10.54 9.55 4.79
C VAL A 13 9.33 10.03 3.98
N ALA A 14 9.17 11.34 3.87
CA ALA A 14 8.15 11.91 3.00
C ALA A 14 8.39 11.52 1.54
N ALA A 15 7.34 11.06 0.86
CA ALA A 15 7.38 10.61 -0.51
C ALA A 15 6.06 10.94 -1.23
N SER A 16 6.04 10.70 -2.53
CA SER A 16 4.84 10.79 -3.36
C SER A 16 4.82 9.62 -4.32
N ASP A 17 3.65 9.05 -4.55
CA ASP A 17 3.47 7.93 -5.48
C ASP A 17 2.12 8.05 -6.22
N GLY A 18 1.87 7.12 -7.17
CA GLY A 18 0.67 7.20 -7.99
C GLY A 18 0.58 8.51 -8.76
N ALA A 19 -0.59 9.10 -8.83
CA ALA A 19 -0.82 10.41 -9.47
C ALA A 19 -0.73 11.56 -8.45
N GLY A 20 0.37 11.59 -7.67
CA GLY A 20 0.67 12.66 -6.73
C GLY A 20 0.13 12.44 -5.32
N VAL A 21 -0.17 11.21 -4.94
CA VAL A 21 -0.56 10.89 -3.56
C VAL A 21 0.61 11.13 -2.63
N LYS A 22 0.43 12.00 -1.64
CA LYS A 22 1.43 12.25 -0.60
C LYS A 22 1.41 11.13 0.43
N LEU A 23 2.57 10.63 0.77
CA LEU A 23 2.74 9.52 1.70
C LEU A 23 4.02 9.64 2.53
N LYS A 24 4.13 8.79 3.53
CA LYS A 24 5.33 8.59 4.33
C LYS A 24 5.79 7.14 4.18
N ARG A 25 7.00 6.95 3.69
CA ARG A 25 7.58 5.63 3.43
C ARG A 25 8.53 5.22 4.55
N SER A 26 8.29 4.06 5.14
CA SER A 26 9.12 3.52 6.23
C SER A 26 10.08 2.44 5.74
N ILE A 27 9.66 1.56 4.84
CA ILE A 27 10.47 0.53 4.20
C ILE A 27 10.48 0.82 2.69
N GLY A 28 11.59 0.57 2.01
CA GLY A 28 11.82 0.96 0.61
C GLY A 28 12.43 2.36 0.52
N THR A 29 13.27 2.74 1.48
CA THR A 29 13.95 4.04 1.57
C THR A 29 15.46 3.85 1.62
N HIS A 30 16.21 4.96 1.53
CA HIS A 30 17.65 4.94 1.75
C HIS A 30 18.06 4.57 3.19
N LEU A 31 17.13 4.63 4.14
CA LEU A 31 17.37 4.24 5.55
C LEU A 31 17.15 2.74 5.75
N ILE A 32 16.15 2.18 5.06
CA ILE A 32 15.84 0.75 5.00
C ILE A 32 15.37 0.43 3.59
N ASP A 33 16.23 -0.19 2.81
CA ASP A 33 15.93 -0.60 1.45
C ASP A 33 14.83 -1.67 1.41
N TYR A 34 14.94 -2.68 2.26
CA TYR A 34 13.89 -3.68 2.51
C TYR A 34 14.08 -4.31 3.90
N HIS A 35 13.05 -4.96 4.41
CA HIS A 35 13.08 -5.75 5.65
C HIS A 35 12.35 -7.06 5.42
N ASP A 36 13.10 -8.08 5.01
CA ASP A 36 12.56 -9.38 4.57
C ASP A 36 11.49 -9.93 5.52
N PRO A 37 10.29 -10.29 5.04
CA PRO A 37 9.85 -10.36 3.63
C PRO A 37 9.24 -9.06 3.08
N PHE A 38 9.35 -7.93 3.77
CA PHE A 38 8.69 -6.68 3.42
C PHE A 38 9.59 -5.82 2.53
N LEU A 39 9.05 -5.44 1.36
CA LEU A 39 9.76 -4.64 0.37
C LEU A 39 9.44 -3.16 0.48
N MET A 40 8.25 -2.82 0.93
CA MET A 40 7.78 -1.44 1.05
C MET A 40 6.70 -1.34 2.12
N LEU A 41 6.74 -0.27 2.90
CA LEU A 41 5.66 0.13 3.79
C LEU A 41 5.43 1.63 3.64
N ASP A 42 4.25 1.98 3.14
CA ASP A 42 3.78 3.34 2.98
C ASP A 42 2.59 3.62 3.88
N GLU A 43 2.60 4.79 4.49
CA GLU A 43 1.45 5.42 5.14
C GLU A 43 0.99 6.59 4.27
N PHE A 44 -0.25 6.55 3.81
CA PHE A 44 -0.91 7.69 3.19
C PHE A 44 -1.97 8.23 4.14
N GLY A 45 -2.01 9.56 4.32
CA GLY A 45 -2.94 10.15 5.26
C GLY A 45 -3.02 11.66 5.09
N SER A 46 -4.20 12.18 4.69
CA SER A 46 -4.46 13.60 4.59
C SER A 46 -5.95 13.90 4.70
N GLU A 47 -6.28 15.08 5.21
CA GLU A 47 -7.62 15.69 5.14
C GLU A 47 -7.76 16.58 3.91
N ASN A 48 -6.64 16.95 3.28
CA ASN A 48 -6.64 17.72 2.05
C ASN A 48 -6.78 16.79 0.84
N LYS A 49 -7.88 16.91 0.10
CA LYS A 49 -8.16 16.10 -1.08
C LYS A 49 -7.07 16.17 -2.15
N ASP A 50 -6.40 17.32 -2.29
CA ASP A 50 -5.35 17.49 -3.31
C ASP A 50 -4.12 16.61 -3.05
N ASP A 51 -3.97 16.09 -1.82
CA ASP A 51 -2.90 15.20 -1.45
C ASP A 51 -3.18 13.72 -1.83
N TYR A 52 -4.44 13.37 -2.16
CA TYR A 52 -4.81 11.97 -2.42
C TYR A 52 -5.72 11.75 -3.64
N ILE A 53 -6.38 12.78 -4.15
CA ILE A 53 -7.46 12.62 -5.15
C ILE A 53 -6.99 11.99 -6.46
N GLY A 54 -5.71 12.14 -6.81
CA GLY A 54 -5.12 11.50 -7.98
C GLY A 54 -5.09 9.98 -7.90
N GLY A 55 -5.08 9.45 -6.69
CA GLY A 55 -5.07 8.01 -6.45
C GLY A 55 -3.88 7.30 -7.07
N PHE A 56 -4.05 6.00 -7.26
CA PHE A 56 -3.09 5.14 -7.94
C PHE A 56 -3.73 4.60 -9.22
N PRO A 57 -3.55 5.32 -10.36
CA PRO A 57 -4.06 4.89 -11.66
C PRO A 57 -3.52 3.53 -12.08
N PRO A 58 -4.03 2.91 -13.17
CA PRO A 58 -3.62 1.59 -13.60
C PRO A 58 -2.10 1.41 -13.66
N HIS A 59 -1.58 0.46 -12.88
CA HIS A 59 -0.16 0.12 -12.82
C HIS A 59 0.03 -1.38 -12.57
N PRO A 60 1.16 -1.97 -13.03
CA PRO A 60 1.39 -3.40 -12.92
C PRO A 60 2.13 -3.80 -11.65
N HIS A 61 1.83 -5.02 -11.16
CA HIS A 61 2.64 -5.74 -10.19
C HIS A 61 2.89 -7.17 -10.66
N ARG A 62 4.03 -7.73 -10.28
CA ARG A 62 4.39 -9.12 -10.57
C ARG A 62 5.31 -9.67 -9.50
N GLY A 63 5.03 -10.91 -9.05
CA GLY A 63 5.90 -11.66 -8.16
C GLY A 63 5.95 -11.17 -6.71
N ILE A 64 5.03 -10.30 -6.32
CA ILE A 64 4.85 -9.80 -4.95
C ILE A 64 3.40 -9.94 -4.53
N GLU A 65 3.12 -9.75 -3.26
CA GLU A 65 1.77 -9.54 -2.76
C GLU A 65 1.67 -8.13 -2.19
N THR A 66 0.52 -7.48 -2.36
CA THR A 66 0.25 -6.17 -1.80
C THR A 66 -0.87 -6.25 -0.77
N VAL A 67 -0.73 -5.53 0.32
CA VAL A 67 -1.73 -5.44 1.38
C VAL A 67 -2.06 -3.98 1.60
N THR A 68 -3.33 -3.63 1.42
CA THR A 68 -3.84 -2.30 1.72
C THR A 68 -4.71 -2.38 2.97
N TYR A 69 -4.44 -1.56 3.97
CA TYR A 69 -5.24 -1.45 5.18
C TYR A 69 -5.78 -0.04 5.33
N MET A 70 -7.11 0.09 5.37
CA MET A 70 -7.81 1.37 5.47
C MET A 70 -8.14 1.70 6.92
N LEU A 71 -7.66 2.84 7.41
CA LEU A 71 -8.04 3.41 8.71
C LEU A 71 -9.20 4.39 8.59
N SER A 72 -9.25 5.15 7.48
CA SER A 72 -10.28 6.17 7.24
C SER A 72 -10.42 6.44 5.75
N GLY A 73 -11.62 6.76 5.32
CA GLY A 73 -11.94 7.02 3.92
C GLY A 73 -12.27 5.76 3.14
N GLU A 74 -12.32 5.90 1.82
CA GLU A 74 -12.72 4.82 0.93
C GLU A 74 -11.85 4.80 -0.34
N PHE A 75 -11.40 3.61 -0.72
CA PHE A 75 -10.81 3.31 -2.03
C PHE A 75 -11.68 2.36 -2.84
N GLU A 76 -11.65 2.54 -4.15
CA GLU A 76 -12.17 1.57 -5.11
C GLU A 76 -10.99 0.91 -5.83
N HIS A 77 -10.97 -0.41 -5.80
CA HIS A 77 -10.01 -1.26 -6.52
C HIS A 77 -10.65 -1.83 -7.77
N GLU A 78 -9.91 -1.83 -8.85
CA GLU A 78 -10.22 -2.54 -10.09
C GLU A 78 -8.95 -3.18 -10.65
N ASP A 79 -9.05 -4.41 -11.17
CA ASP A 79 -7.90 -5.10 -11.73
C ASP A 79 -8.16 -5.79 -13.07
N SER A 80 -7.07 -6.22 -13.72
CA SER A 80 -7.09 -6.84 -15.05
C SER A 80 -7.75 -8.21 -15.11
N THR A 81 -8.12 -8.81 -13.96
CA THR A 81 -8.93 -10.03 -13.90
C THR A 81 -10.43 -9.75 -13.96
N GLY A 82 -10.80 -8.48 -13.90
CA GLY A 82 -12.18 -8.01 -13.81
C GLY A 82 -12.71 -7.91 -12.38
N ALA A 83 -11.88 -8.14 -11.38
CA ALA A 83 -12.28 -7.95 -9.98
C ALA A 83 -12.39 -6.46 -9.68
N LYS A 84 -13.46 -6.10 -8.97
CA LYS A 84 -13.73 -4.76 -8.47
C LYS A 84 -14.17 -4.86 -7.02
N GLY A 85 -13.78 -3.89 -6.23
CA GLY A 85 -14.16 -3.83 -4.82
C GLY A 85 -13.98 -2.45 -4.24
N ARG A 86 -14.70 -2.18 -3.17
CA ARG A 86 -14.55 -0.97 -2.36
C ARG A 86 -14.00 -1.35 -1.00
N MET A 87 -13.02 -0.60 -0.55
CA MET A 87 -12.44 -0.70 0.78
C MET A 87 -12.84 0.53 1.58
N SER A 88 -13.36 0.32 2.77
CA SER A 88 -13.75 1.34 3.74
C SER A 88 -12.91 1.23 5.01
N SER A 89 -13.17 2.10 5.97
CA SER A 89 -12.46 2.09 7.27
C SER A 89 -12.55 0.72 7.95
N GLY A 90 -11.41 0.16 8.31
CA GLY A 90 -11.23 -1.16 8.94
C GLY A 90 -11.03 -2.31 7.96
N ASP A 91 -11.20 -2.08 6.66
CA ASP A 91 -11.01 -3.11 5.65
C ASP A 91 -9.54 -3.36 5.34
N VAL A 92 -9.24 -4.61 4.97
CA VAL A 92 -7.95 -5.04 4.47
C VAL A 92 -8.16 -5.70 3.10
N GLN A 93 -7.41 -5.27 2.10
CA GLN A 93 -7.31 -5.95 0.83
C GLN A 93 -5.93 -6.60 0.67
N TRP A 94 -5.94 -7.90 0.45
CA TRP A 94 -4.74 -8.66 0.13
C TRP A 94 -4.79 -9.12 -1.32
N MET A 95 -3.89 -8.61 -2.15
CA MET A 95 -3.82 -8.93 -3.57
C MET A 95 -2.60 -9.78 -3.89
N LYS A 96 -2.83 -10.96 -4.47
CA LYS A 96 -1.79 -11.84 -5.00
C LYS A 96 -1.57 -11.51 -6.47
N THR A 97 -0.36 -11.11 -6.83
CA THR A 97 -0.09 -10.68 -8.20
C THR A 97 0.39 -11.81 -9.12
N CYS A 98 0.87 -12.92 -8.55
CA CYS A 98 1.30 -14.11 -9.29
C CYS A 98 2.19 -13.79 -10.52
N GLY A 99 1.77 -14.20 -11.70
CA GLY A 99 2.44 -13.96 -12.98
C GLY A 99 2.31 -12.54 -13.53
N GLY A 100 1.49 -11.71 -12.89
CA GLY A 100 1.27 -10.30 -13.22
C GLY A 100 -0.18 -9.89 -13.15
N ILE A 101 -0.41 -8.70 -12.63
CA ILE A 101 -1.72 -8.05 -12.56
C ILE A 101 -1.54 -6.56 -12.82
N ILE A 102 -2.50 -5.95 -13.51
CA ILE A 102 -2.61 -4.50 -13.61
C ILE A 102 -3.81 -4.11 -12.76
N HIS A 103 -3.64 -3.16 -11.86
CA HIS A 103 -4.72 -2.68 -11.02
C HIS A 103 -4.68 -1.17 -10.84
N SER A 104 -5.79 -0.63 -10.33
CA SER A 104 -5.91 0.74 -9.88
C SER A 104 -6.55 0.77 -8.51
N GLU A 105 -6.17 1.76 -7.71
CA GLU A 105 -6.75 2.09 -6.42
C GLU A 105 -7.09 3.58 -6.44
N MET A 106 -8.37 3.90 -6.56
CA MET A 106 -8.83 5.27 -6.68
C MET A 106 -9.65 5.66 -5.46
N PRO A 107 -9.48 6.89 -4.93
CA PRO A 107 -10.36 7.38 -3.89
C PRO A 107 -11.82 7.33 -4.34
N ALA A 108 -12.67 6.70 -3.54
CA ALA A 108 -14.12 6.64 -3.75
C ALA A 108 -14.84 7.75 -2.95
N MET A 109 -14.14 8.83 -2.69
CA MET A 109 -14.56 9.99 -1.93
C MET A 109 -13.95 11.26 -2.51
N THR A 110 -14.59 12.40 -2.31
CA THR A 110 -14.13 13.72 -2.81
C THR A 110 -13.78 14.71 -1.70
N GLU A 111 -14.05 14.34 -0.46
CA GLU A 111 -13.78 15.15 0.73
C GLU A 111 -13.60 14.23 1.96
N GLY A 112 -13.05 14.79 3.01
CA GLY A 112 -12.79 14.08 4.26
C GLY A 112 -11.38 13.49 4.33
N LYS A 113 -11.11 12.76 5.41
CA LYS A 113 -9.80 12.16 5.68
C LYS A 113 -9.67 10.82 4.96
N LEU A 114 -8.65 10.71 4.11
CA LEU A 114 -8.16 9.44 3.62
C LEU A 114 -6.94 9.04 4.46
N HIS A 115 -6.93 7.83 5.03
CA HIS A 115 -5.80 7.33 5.82
C HIS A 115 -5.71 5.81 5.74
N GLY A 116 -4.54 5.31 5.46
CA GLY A 116 -4.26 3.88 5.40
C GLY A 116 -2.79 3.57 5.20
N PHE A 117 -2.53 2.28 5.05
CA PHE A 117 -1.20 1.73 4.82
C PHE A 117 -1.19 0.85 3.60
N GLN A 118 -0.07 0.82 2.90
CA GLN A 118 0.22 -0.17 1.87
C GLN A 118 1.52 -0.88 2.18
N LEU A 119 1.47 -2.22 2.23
CA LEU A 119 2.60 -3.11 2.47
C LEU A 119 2.84 -3.97 1.23
N TRP A 120 4.09 -4.06 0.78
CA TRP A 120 4.51 -5.01 -0.23
C TRP A 120 5.26 -6.17 0.43
N VAL A 121 4.81 -7.37 0.13
CA VAL A 121 5.35 -8.62 0.68
C VAL A 121 6.05 -9.40 -0.43
N ASN A 122 7.33 -9.70 -0.21
CA ASN A 122 8.06 -10.60 -1.08
C ASN A 122 7.60 -12.03 -0.82
N ILE A 123 7.30 -12.77 -1.88
CA ILE A 123 6.90 -14.17 -1.79
C ILE A 123 8.01 -15.06 -2.34
N ASP A 124 8.21 -16.22 -1.69
CA ASP A 124 9.18 -17.20 -2.15
C ASP A 124 8.84 -17.61 -3.60
N ARG A 125 9.86 -17.62 -4.43
CA ARG A 125 9.79 -18.03 -5.83
C ARG A 125 9.16 -19.40 -6.05
N LYS A 126 9.20 -20.27 -5.04
CA LYS A 126 8.59 -21.60 -5.05
C LYS A 126 7.09 -21.62 -4.77
N SER A 127 6.54 -20.52 -4.24
CA SER A 127 5.11 -20.37 -3.95
C SER A 127 4.32 -19.75 -5.10
N VAL A 128 4.96 -19.46 -6.23
CA VAL A 128 4.37 -18.78 -7.41
C VAL A 128 4.07 -19.79 -8.54
N VAL A 129 3.84 -21.03 -8.22
CA VAL A 129 3.47 -22.07 -9.20
C VAL A 129 1.99 -22.36 -9.13
#